data_2abf9fe4f9dab0ae63d323cff534e2bd
#
_entry.id   2abf9fe4f9dab0ae63d323cff534e2bd
#
_cell.length_a   1.000
_cell.length_b   1.000
_cell.length_c   1.000
_cell.angle_alpha   90.00
_cell.angle_beta   90.00
_cell.angle_gamma   90.00
#
_symmetry.space_group_name_H-M   'P 1'
#
loop_
_entity.id
_entity.type
_entity.pdbx_description
1 polymer ?
#
loop_
_entity_poly.entity_id
_entity_poly.type
_entity_poly.pdbx_seq_one_letter_code
_entity_poly.pdbx_strand_id
1 'polypeptide(L)'
;LSNAGLYEVDHIIPRSYIKDDSFENKALVLREFNQRKTDSMLLDDGIRRNMAGYWRSLHDAKLIGDKKFNNLMRTHVGENAMRGFIARQLVETSQMVKLAQSLLSAKYPDTKITPVKASMSHDLREAAGFVKCREANDFHHAHDAFLACRVGLFIRKWYPDMYDKPILYTRAMRKYVREQAEEFKKTRRAPGSSGFVVGRFISSFVDADTGELWEGAEEVESIRRVLNYRQCHITRMPMEDSGAFWNATIYSPRDPKMGSKLSLRLKGDLDPQIYGGYSSQQFAYFFIYEARDKKGRPAFRFSQVPVWLASRIASDEWALEEYAREQAASEQLEFVRIQRSKILKKQLIEVDGERFVVTGKKEMRNAVQIAFSGDEISCLCEFISKKEEGPHYGNSVSVSPDELLRSIKSHKRFANRLLNQIKIDDIQSNNLSLDEDGKMEIVLRILALINGSANMVDLSLAGGSKYSGCLQPNYNKLLNDPNTDFYIVDQSVTGMFERRTRVGL
;
A
#
# COMPACT_ATOMS: atom_id res chain seq x y z
N LEU A 1 -24.02 -4.09 30.83
CA LEU A 1 -23.49 -4.13 29.42
C LEU A 1 -24.58 -4.08 28.34
N SER A 2 -25.76 -3.55 28.68
CA SER A 2 -26.91 -3.44 27.75
C SER A 2 -26.65 -2.53 26.52
N ASN A 3 -25.62 -1.68 26.57
CA ASN A 3 -25.20 -0.80 25.46
C ASN A 3 -23.71 -1.02 25.15
N ALA A 4 -23.39 -2.11 24.48
CA ALA A 4 -22.01 -2.47 24.11
C ALA A 4 -21.30 -1.35 23.28
N GLY A 5 -22.05 -0.55 22.52
CA GLY A 5 -21.52 0.56 21.73
C GLY A 5 -20.94 1.74 22.51
N LEU A 6 -21.20 1.81 23.82
CA LEU A 6 -20.64 2.86 24.68
C LEU A 6 -19.22 2.53 25.20
N TYR A 7 -18.77 1.29 25.03
CA TYR A 7 -17.51 0.83 25.58
C TYR A 7 -16.53 0.44 24.48
N GLU A 8 -15.24 0.63 24.76
CA GLU A 8 -14.13 0.21 23.93
C GLU A 8 -13.09 -0.52 24.79
N VAL A 9 -12.35 -1.43 24.15
CA VAL A 9 -11.19 -2.07 24.78
C VAL A 9 -9.98 -1.17 24.55
N ASP A 10 -9.52 -0.52 25.63
CA ASP A 10 -8.33 0.32 25.60
C ASP A 10 -7.11 -0.43 26.14
N HIS A 11 -5.92 -0.04 25.66
CA HIS A 11 -4.65 -0.46 26.22
C HIS A 11 -4.26 0.49 27.35
N ILE A 12 -4.10 -0.03 28.58
CA ILE A 12 -3.69 0.75 29.75
C ILE A 12 -2.43 1.54 29.44
N ILE A 13 -1.40 0.86 28.90
CA ILE A 13 -0.25 1.49 28.28
C ILE A 13 -0.44 1.34 26.77
N PRO A 14 -0.51 2.45 26.00
CA PRO A 14 -0.79 2.40 24.57
C PRO A 14 0.19 1.51 23.78
N ARG A 15 -0.30 0.90 22.69
CA ARG A 15 0.51 0.04 21.79
C ARG A 15 1.70 0.77 21.19
N SER A 16 1.63 2.10 21.08
CA SER A 16 2.75 2.95 20.66
C SER A 16 3.96 2.83 21.60
N TYR A 17 3.72 2.50 22.89
CA TYR A 17 4.76 2.37 23.90
C TYR A 17 5.22 0.93 24.15
N ILE A 18 4.28 -0.01 24.22
CA ILE A 18 4.58 -1.43 24.38
C ILE A 18 3.68 -2.29 23.48
N LYS A 19 4.24 -3.32 22.85
CA LYS A 19 3.47 -4.33 22.11
C LYS A 19 2.98 -5.41 23.08
N ASP A 20 2.08 -5.04 23.97
CA ASP A 20 1.49 -5.95 24.94
C ASP A 20 -0.02 -5.98 24.74
N ASP A 21 -0.48 -7.02 24.05
CA ASP A 21 -1.90 -7.30 23.79
C ASP A 21 -2.54 -8.22 24.84
N SER A 22 -1.83 -8.52 25.94
CA SER A 22 -2.36 -9.34 27.03
C SER A 22 -3.51 -8.65 27.76
N PHE A 23 -4.35 -9.42 28.44
CA PHE A 23 -5.40 -8.90 29.31
C PHE A 23 -4.87 -8.02 30.44
N GLU A 24 -3.60 -8.21 30.83
CA GLU A 24 -2.92 -7.40 31.82
C GLU A 24 -2.68 -5.94 31.38
N ASN A 25 -2.75 -5.68 30.09
CA ASN A 25 -2.61 -4.34 29.51
C ASN A 25 -3.92 -3.83 28.88
N LYS A 26 -5.05 -4.52 29.03
CA LYS A 26 -6.34 -4.12 28.45
C LYS A 26 -7.37 -3.80 29.52
N ALA A 27 -8.16 -2.75 29.29
CA ALA A 27 -9.29 -2.40 30.12
C ALA A 27 -10.50 -2.07 29.23
N LEU A 28 -11.70 -2.42 29.70
CA LEU A 28 -12.93 -1.97 29.11
C LEU A 28 -13.25 -0.59 29.68
N VAL A 29 -13.33 0.40 28.80
CA VAL A 29 -13.52 1.80 29.17
C VAL A 29 -14.64 2.42 28.36
N LEU A 30 -15.25 3.50 28.84
CA LEU A 30 -16.18 4.27 28.02
C LEU A 30 -15.43 4.92 26.85
N ARG A 31 -16.02 4.89 25.65
CA ARG A 31 -15.46 5.46 24.43
C ARG A 31 -14.98 6.90 24.62
N GLU A 32 -15.75 7.71 25.32
CA GLU A 32 -15.42 9.11 25.59
C GLU A 32 -14.10 9.25 26.38
N PHE A 33 -13.86 8.41 27.37
CA PHE A 33 -12.61 8.42 28.14
C PHE A 33 -11.42 7.90 27.30
N ASN A 34 -11.64 6.90 26.45
CA ASN A 34 -10.63 6.40 25.54
C ASN A 34 -10.16 7.48 24.54
N GLN A 35 -11.11 8.19 23.95
CA GLN A 35 -10.81 9.28 23.02
C GLN A 35 -10.09 10.46 23.69
N ARG A 36 -10.36 10.75 24.96
CA ARG A 36 -9.66 11.80 25.72
C ARG A 36 -8.24 11.38 26.14
N LYS A 37 -8.01 10.12 26.37
CA LYS A 37 -6.70 9.59 26.80
C LYS A 37 -5.63 9.79 25.73
N THR A 38 -5.98 9.70 24.45
CA THR A 38 -5.04 9.73 23.32
C THR A 38 -3.90 8.72 23.50
N ASP A 39 -2.67 9.09 23.12
CA ASP A 39 -1.46 8.26 23.29
C ASP A 39 -0.71 8.53 24.61
N SER A 40 -1.42 8.92 25.68
CA SER A 40 -0.77 9.14 26.98
C SER A 40 -0.32 7.80 27.59
N MET A 41 0.98 7.72 27.97
CA MET A 41 1.55 6.55 28.64
C MET A 41 1.03 6.35 30.08
N LEU A 42 0.55 7.42 30.69
CA LEU A 42 0.02 7.44 32.06
C LEU A 42 -1.46 7.75 32.01
N LEU A 43 -2.22 7.11 32.86
CA LEU A 43 -3.60 7.51 33.11
C LEU A 43 -3.65 8.88 33.76
N ASP A 44 -4.73 9.61 33.48
CA ASP A 44 -5.00 10.90 34.13
C ASP A 44 -4.98 10.78 35.65
N ASP A 45 -4.36 11.74 36.32
CA ASP A 45 -4.17 11.74 37.76
C ASP A 45 -5.50 11.76 38.54
N GLY A 46 -6.53 12.40 37.99
CA GLY A 46 -7.86 12.40 38.58
C GLY A 46 -8.51 11.02 38.51
N ILE A 47 -8.45 10.36 37.35
CA ILE A 47 -8.97 9.01 37.15
C ILE A 47 -8.23 8.05 38.09
N ARG A 48 -6.90 8.12 38.15
CA ARG A 48 -6.08 7.25 39.00
C ARG A 48 -6.43 7.41 40.48
N ARG A 49 -6.54 8.65 40.96
CA ARG A 49 -6.92 8.90 42.37
C ARG A 49 -8.32 8.40 42.70
N ASN A 50 -9.28 8.66 41.86
CA ASN A 50 -10.68 8.27 42.06
C ASN A 50 -10.86 6.74 42.01
N MET A 51 -10.12 6.03 41.15
CA MET A 51 -10.26 4.60 40.96
C MET A 51 -9.29 3.74 41.81
N ALA A 52 -8.31 4.37 42.47
CA ALA A 52 -7.25 3.64 43.19
C ALA A 52 -7.80 2.68 44.25
N GLY A 53 -8.81 3.07 45.03
CA GLY A 53 -9.45 2.22 46.02
C GLY A 53 -10.12 0.99 45.41
N TYR A 54 -10.85 1.20 44.33
CA TYR A 54 -11.52 0.14 43.59
C TYR A 54 -10.53 -0.85 42.95
N TRP A 55 -9.49 -0.35 42.28
CA TRP A 55 -8.46 -1.23 41.71
C TRP A 55 -7.69 -2.03 42.76
N ARG A 56 -7.47 -1.43 43.95
CA ARG A 56 -6.86 -2.14 45.09
C ARG A 56 -7.74 -3.27 45.56
N SER A 57 -9.05 -3.04 45.72
CA SER A 57 -9.99 -4.08 46.08
C SER A 57 -10.05 -5.22 45.05
N LEU A 58 -9.97 -4.90 43.75
CA LEU A 58 -9.91 -5.93 42.70
C LEU A 58 -8.61 -6.73 42.76
N HIS A 59 -7.49 -6.07 43.08
CA HIS A 59 -6.19 -6.73 43.25
C HIS A 59 -6.16 -7.65 44.46
N ASP A 60 -6.63 -7.18 45.61
CA ASP A 60 -6.71 -7.96 46.84
C ASP A 60 -7.61 -9.18 46.67
N ALA A 61 -8.70 -9.03 45.93
CA ALA A 61 -9.59 -10.11 45.55
C ALA A 61 -9.03 -11.05 44.45
N LYS A 62 -7.80 -10.82 43.97
CA LYS A 62 -7.15 -11.56 42.86
C LYS A 62 -7.94 -11.56 41.55
N LEU A 63 -8.77 -10.55 41.31
CA LEU A 63 -9.53 -10.35 40.06
C LEU A 63 -8.69 -9.66 38.98
N ILE A 64 -7.64 -8.96 39.39
CA ILE A 64 -6.60 -8.42 38.49
C ILE A 64 -5.22 -8.82 39.00
N GLY A 65 -4.28 -9.07 38.06
CA GLY A 65 -2.91 -9.45 38.44
C GLY A 65 -2.03 -8.23 38.78
N ASP A 66 -0.87 -8.50 39.41
CA ASP A 66 0.12 -7.49 39.80
C ASP A 66 0.50 -6.58 38.65
N LYS A 67 0.71 -7.15 37.45
CA LYS A 67 1.10 -6.40 36.26
C LYS A 67 0.05 -5.37 35.86
N LYS A 68 -1.22 -5.76 35.84
CA LYS A 68 -2.34 -4.88 35.53
C LYS A 68 -2.51 -3.79 36.57
N PHE A 69 -2.47 -4.16 37.86
CA PHE A 69 -2.55 -3.22 38.95
C PHE A 69 -1.43 -2.18 38.89
N ASN A 70 -0.18 -2.61 38.69
CA ASN A 70 0.97 -1.73 38.57
C ASN A 70 0.86 -0.79 37.35
N ASN A 71 0.32 -1.27 36.23
CA ASN A 71 0.10 -0.42 35.05
C ASN A 71 -0.96 0.65 35.32
N LEU A 72 -2.07 0.29 35.98
CA LEU A 72 -3.15 1.23 36.37
C LEU A 72 -2.67 2.30 37.37
N MET A 73 -1.86 1.88 38.36
CA MET A 73 -1.37 2.74 39.43
C MET A 73 -0.11 3.55 39.08
N ARG A 74 0.46 3.36 37.91
CA ARG A 74 1.73 3.97 37.52
C ARG A 74 1.67 5.49 37.55
N THR A 75 2.60 6.11 38.28
CA THR A 75 2.72 7.58 38.47
C THR A 75 3.85 8.21 37.66
N HIS A 76 4.82 7.40 37.23
CA HIS A 76 5.97 7.86 36.47
C HIS A 76 6.44 6.77 35.49
N VAL A 77 7.15 7.18 34.48
CA VAL A 77 7.79 6.29 33.52
C VAL A 77 9.26 6.21 33.86
N GLY A 78 9.74 5.05 34.25
CA GLY A 78 11.15 4.82 34.57
C GLY A 78 12.05 5.02 33.33
N GLU A 79 13.33 5.38 33.55
CA GLU A 79 14.30 5.64 32.48
C GLU A 79 14.45 4.47 31.51
N ASN A 80 14.46 3.23 32.00
CA ASN A 80 14.58 2.04 31.15
C ASN A 80 13.35 1.81 30.27
N ALA A 81 12.15 2.09 30.78
CA ALA A 81 10.93 2.04 29.99
C ALA A 81 10.91 3.14 28.92
N MET A 82 11.39 4.33 29.27
CA MET A 82 11.52 5.44 28.34
C MET A 82 12.59 5.17 27.26
N ARG A 83 13.74 4.58 27.62
CA ARG A 83 14.76 4.13 26.65
C ARG A 83 14.19 3.14 25.66
N GLY A 84 13.50 2.11 26.16
CA GLY A 84 12.87 1.11 25.29
C GLY A 84 11.76 1.69 24.42
N PHE A 85 11.05 2.71 24.90
CA PHE A 85 10.07 3.45 24.11
C PHE A 85 10.72 4.27 23.00
N ILE A 86 11.75 5.08 23.33
CA ILE A 86 12.42 5.92 22.34
C ILE A 86 13.12 5.07 21.29
N ALA A 87 13.80 4.00 21.69
CA ALA A 87 14.39 3.06 20.74
C ALA A 87 13.33 2.48 19.80
N ARG A 88 12.15 2.11 20.33
CA ARG A 88 11.05 1.65 19.49
C ARG A 88 10.47 2.74 18.60
N GLN A 89 10.29 3.94 19.10
CA GLN A 89 9.77 5.07 18.33
C GLN A 89 10.70 5.50 17.19
N LEU A 90 12.00 5.46 17.42
CA LEU A 90 13.02 5.90 16.45
C LEU A 90 13.44 4.77 15.50
N VAL A 91 13.56 3.56 16.02
CA VAL A 91 14.21 2.43 15.34
C VAL A 91 13.19 1.37 14.91
N GLU A 92 12.08 1.23 15.65
CA GLU A 92 11.14 0.15 15.39
C GLU A 92 10.11 0.51 14.34
N THR A 93 10.46 0.21 13.13
CA THR A 93 9.56 0.03 12.01
C THR A 93 9.18 -1.46 11.91
N SER A 94 8.69 -1.92 10.80
CA SER A 94 8.29 -3.32 10.63
C SER A 94 9.45 -4.30 10.86
N GLN A 95 9.15 -5.58 11.10
CA GLN A 95 10.15 -6.66 11.17
C GLN A 95 11.02 -6.72 9.91
N MET A 96 10.44 -6.37 8.75
CA MET A 96 11.17 -6.29 7.48
C MET A 96 12.26 -5.22 7.48
N VAL A 97 12.03 -4.07 8.07
CA VAL A 97 13.05 -3.00 8.17
C VAL A 97 14.18 -3.42 9.11
N LYS A 98 13.88 -4.09 10.22
CA LYS A 98 14.91 -4.65 11.12
C LYS A 98 15.76 -5.69 10.41
N LEU A 99 15.14 -6.60 9.66
CA LEU A 99 15.86 -7.58 8.86
C LEU A 99 16.73 -6.91 7.80
N ALA A 100 16.18 -5.96 7.04
CA ALA A 100 16.92 -5.20 6.04
C ALA A 100 18.11 -4.45 6.65
N GLN A 101 17.92 -3.79 7.79
CA GLN A 101 19.00 -3.12 8.52
C GLN A 101 20.09 -4.11 8.93
N SER A 102 19.71 -5.26 9.48
CA SER A 102 20.67 -6.29 9.90
C SER A 102 21.49 -6.82 8.71
N LEU A 103 20.83 -7.13 7.59
CA LEU A 103 21.48 -7.61 6.37
C LEU A 103 22.41 -6.55 5.76
N LEU A 104 21.95 -5.30 5.69
CA LEU A 104 22.76 -4.20 5.16
C LEU A 104 23.96 -3.90 6.04
N SER A 105 23.79 -3.88 7.38
CA SER A 105 24.89 -3.66 8.31
C SER A 105 25.92 -4.79 8.26
N ALA A 106 25.50 -6.03 8.07
CA ALA A 106 26.41 -7.16 7.89
C ALA A 106 27.21 -7.08 6.59
N LYS A 107 26.55 -6.63 5.50
CA LYS A 107 27.19 -6.51 4.18
C LYS A 107 28.08 -5.27 4.05
N TYR A 108 27.73 -4.20 4.71
CA TYR A 108 28.40 -2.90 4.62
C TYR A 108 28.76 -2.38 6.02
N PRO A 109 29.76 -2.96 6.70
CA PRO A 109 30.06 -2.68 8.11
C PRO A 109 30.48 -1.21 8.35
N ASP A 110 31.09 -0.57 7.35
CA ASP A 110 31.54 0.82 7.43
C ASP A 110 30.44 1.84 7.08
N THR A 111 29.25 1.35 6.67
CA THR A 111 28.13 2.22 6.28
C THR A 111 27.14 2.35 7.43
N LYS A 112 26.87 3.58 7.84
CA LYS A 112 25.87 3.86 8.87
C LYS A 112 24.45 3.75 8.30
N ILE A 113 23.69 2.74 8.72
CA ILE A 113 22.30 2.54 8.34
C ILE A 113 21.39 3.31 9.30
N THR A 114 20.58 4.21 8.76
CA THR A 114 19.68 5.06 9.55
C THR A 114 18.22 4.74 9.21
N PRO A 115 17.52 3.92 10.01
CA PRO A 115 16.10 3.68 9.81
C PRO A 115 15.29 4.92 10.19
N VAL A 116 14.31 5.28 9.35
CA VAL A 116 13.39 6.38 9.62
C VAL A 116 11.97 5.83 9.75
N LYS A 117 11.27 6.30 10.78
CA LYS A 117 9.91 5.87 11.04
C LYS A 117 8.93 6.54 10.06
N ALA A 118 7.97 5.78 9.55
CA ALA A 118 6.97 6.28 8.61
C ALA A 118 6.15 7.47 9.16
N SER A 119 5.94 7.53 10.50
CA SER A 119 5.28 8.68 11.13
C SER A 119 6.04 9.99 10.95
N MET A 120 7.38 9.97 10.87
CA MET A 120 8.16 11.19 10.67
C MET A 120 7.94 11.80 9.27
N SER A 121 7.86 10.94 8.24
CA SER A 121 7.51 11.39 6.89
C SER A 121 6.07 11.89 6.81
N HIS A 122 5.16 11.27 7.55
CA HIS A 122 3.77 11.70 7.65
C HIS A 122 3.65 13.07 8.33
N ASP A 123 4.26 13.23 9.51
CA ASP A 123 4.23 14.47 10.27
C ASP A 123 4.89 15.62 9.49
N LEU A 124 5.98 15.33 8.74
CA LEU A 124 6.60 16.31 7.85
C LEU A 124 5.67 16.73 6.71
N ARG A 125 4.90 15.77 6.14
CA ARG A 125 3.90 16.10 5.13
C ARG A 125 2.84 17.05 5.68
N GLU A 126 2.31 16.75 6.86
CA GLU A 126 1.29 17.60 7.50
C GLU A 126 1.85 18.99 7.80
N ALA A 127 3.02 19.06 8.43
CA ALA A 127 3.64 20.32 8.85
C ALA A 127 4.04 21.23 7.67
N ALA A 128 4.48 20.63 6.54
CA ALA A 128 4.92 21.36 5.35
C ALA A 128 3.83 21.50 4.26
N GLY A 129 2.62 20.97 4.49
CA GLY A 129 1.52 20.98 3.54
C GLY A 129 1.80 20.16 2.27
N PHE A 130 2.54 19.05 2.37
CA PHE A 130 2.79 18.15 1.24
C PHE A 130 1.62 17.17 1.08
N VAL A 131 0.72 17.47 0.18
CA VAL A 131 -0.50 16.69 -0.03
C VAL A 131 -0.19 15.30 -0.59
N LYS A 132 -1.01 14.31 -0.20
CA LYS A 132 -0.92 12.93 -0.65
C LYS A 132 -2.28 12.39 -1.02
N CYS A 133 -2.47 12.06 -2.30
CA CYS A 133 -3.67 11.42 -2.82
C CYS A 133 -3.30 10.04 -3.39
N ARG A 134 -3.79 8.98 -2.74
CA ARG A 134 -3.52 7.59 -3.17
C ARG A 134 -4.34 7.20 -4.40
N GLU A 135 -5.45 7.86 -4.59
CA GLU A 135 -6.38 7.66 -5.69
C GLU A 135 -5.84 8.26 -6.99
N ALA A 136 -5.00 9.30 -6.90
CA ALA A 136 -4.41 9.96 -8.05
C ALA A 136 -3.36 9.09 -8.76
N ASN A 137 -2.38 8.59 -8.00
CA ASN A 137 -1.30 7.74 -8.52
C ASN A 137 -0.44 7.12 -7.40
N ASP A 138 0.54 6.28 -7.78
CA ASP A 138 1.50 5.64 -6.86
C ASP A 138 2.77 6.50 -6.60
N PHE A 139 2.85 7.74 -7.08
CA PHE A 139 4.03 8.62 -6.90
C PHE A 139 4.32 8.88 -5.42
N HIS A 140 3.29 8.82 -4.59
CA HIS A 140 3.44 8.97 -3.14
C HIS A 140 4.43 7.99 -2.52
N HIS A 141 4.70 6.82 -3.12
CA HIS A 141 5.72 5.89 -2.63
C HIS A 141 7.13 6.47 -2.79
N ALA A 142 7.44 7.07 -3.94
CA ALA A 142 8.71 7.76 -4.16
C ALA A 142 8.85 9.01 -3.27
N HIS A 143 7.76 9.76 -3.13
CA HIS A 143 7.71 10.92 -2.24
C HIS A 143 7.96 10.53 -0.78
N ASP A 144 7.33 9.47 -0.26
CA ASP A 144 7.54 8.98 1.10
C ASP A 144 8.99 8.51 1.31
N ALA A 145 9.58 7.83 0.33
CA ALA A 145 10.98 7.41 0.37
C ALA A 145 11.93 8.62 0.38
N PHE A 146 11.66 9.63 -0.44
CA PHE A 146 12.46 10.85 -0.49
C PHE A 146 12.36 11.62 0.83
N LEU A 147 11.17 11.80 1.39
CA LEU A 147 10.97 12.44 2.69
C LEU A 147 11.69 11.68 3.81
N ALA A 148 11.61 10.36 3.83
CA ALA A 148 12.35 9.53 4.78
C ALA A 148 13.88 9.74 4.64
N CYS A 149 14.38 9.84 3.42
CA CYS A 149 15.79 10.11 3.17
C CYS A 149 16.20 11.49 3.70
N ARG A 150 15.43 12.55 3.43
CA ARG A 150 15.70 13.92 3.91
C ARG A 150 15.68 14.00 5.45
N VAL A 151 14.68 13.41 6.08
CA VAL A 151 14.59 13.32 7.56
C VAL A 151 15.76 12.52 8.12
N GLY A 152 16.12 11.40 7.50
CA GLY A 152 17.26 10.58 7.93
C GLY A 152 18.60 11.32 7.87
N LEU A 153 18.86 12.07 6.80
CA LEU A 153 20.04 12.91 6.66
C LEU A 153 20.08 14.01 7.72
N PHE A 154 18.94 14.68 7.96
CA PHE A 154 18.81 15.68 9.02
C PHE A 154 19.14 15.12 10.40
N ILE A 155 18.53 13.96 10.76
CA ILE A 155 18.80 13.31 12.04
C ILE A 155 20.29 12.95 12.16
N ARG A 156 20.87 12.39 11.11
CA ARG A 156 22.28 11.98 11.12
C ARG A 156 23.22 13.15 11.28
N LYS A 157 22.91 14.30 10.69
CA LYS A 157 23.73 15.51 10.79
C LYS A 157 23.60 16.19 12.15
N TRP A 158 22.38 16.48 12.59
CA TRP A 158 22.11 17.34 13.73
C TRP A 158 21.88 16.59 15.05
N TYR A 159 21.58 15.30 14.97
CA TYR A 159 21.30 14.45 16.13
C TYR A 159 21.98 13.08 16.01
N PRO A 160 23.31 13.02 15.77
CA PRO A 160 24.02 11.76 15.53
C PRO A 160 23.87 10.78 16.70
N ASP A 161 23.83 11.29 17.92
CA ASP A 161 23.68 10.52 19.15
C ASP A 161 22.26 10.01 19.42
N MET A 162 21.29 10.39 18.58
CA MET A 162 19.89 10.01 18.78
C MET A 162 19.68 8.48 18.81
N TYR A 163 20.44 7.76 18.00
CA TYR A 163 20.40 6.30 17.95
C TYR A 163 21.30 5.66 19.01
N ASP A 164 22.43 6.26 19.30
CA ASP A 164 23.45 5.72 20.21
C ASP A 164 23.17 6.10 21.67
N LYS A 165 22.59 7.27 21.91
CA LYS A 165 22.32 7.83 23.25
C LYS A 165 20.89 8.36 23.38
N PRO A 166 19.86 7.49 23.35
CA PRO A 166 18.45 7.90 23.33
C PRO A 166 18.00 8.73 24.55
N ILE A 167 18.75 8.72 25.66
CA ILE A 167 18.46 9.58 26.82
C ILE A 167 18.70 11.06 26.52
N LEU A 168 19.77 11.39 25.81
CA LEU A 168 20.05 12.78 25.43
C LEU A 168 18.96 13.32 24.51
N TYR A 169 18.51 12.51 23.59
CA TYR A 169 17.35 12.84 22.75
C TYR A 169 16.10 13.14 23.57
N THR A 170 15.81 12.31 24.58
CA THR A 170 14.64 12.53 25.47
C THR A 170 14.75 13.87 26.21
N ARG A 171 15.94 14.26 26.67
CA ARG A 171 16.15 15.56 27.33
C ARG A 171 15.91 16.72 26.37
N ALA A 172 16.44 16.64 25.16
CA ALA A 172 16.24 17.66 24.12
C ALA A 172 14.76 17.78 23.73
N MET A 173 14.06 16.65 23.56
CA MET A 173 12.62 16.61 23.29
C MET A 173 11.81 17.26 24.43
N ARG A 174 12.12 16.95 25.69
CA ARG A 174 11.42 17.56 26.85
C ARG A 174 11.66 19.08 26.92
N LYS A 175 12.87 19.54 26.60
CA LYS A 175 13.17 20.96 26.52
C LYS A 175 12.34 21.63 25.44
N TYR A 176 12.35 21.08 24.22
CA TYR A 176 11.56 21.58 23.10
C TYR A 176 10.05 21.63 23.41
N VAL A 177 9.49 20.56 23.98
CA VAL A 177 8.08 20.51 24.36
C VAL A 177 7.73 21.58 25.39
N ARG A 178 8.64 21.88 26.36
CA ARG A 178 8.42 22.96 27.34
C ARG A 178 8.43 24.34 26.69
N GLU A 179 9.37 24.56 25.77
CA GLU A 179 9.51 25.83 25.06
C GLU A 179 8.29 26.09 24.14
N GLN A 180 7.72 25.05 23.58
CA GLN A 180 6.54 25.12 22.70
C GLN A 180 5.20 24.87 23.43
N ALA A 181 5.21 24.72 24.77
CA ALA A 181 4.02 24.29 25.53
C ALA A 181 2.82 25.22 25.37
N GLU A 182 3.04 26.53 25.19
CA GLU A 182 1.97 27.52 24.99
C GLU A 182 1.31 27.41 23.60
N GLU A 183 2.10 27.06 22.60
CA GLU A 183 1.60 26.84 21.23
C GLU A 183 0.82 25.52 21.13
N PHE A 184 1.30 24.47 21.83
CA PHE A 184 0.63 23.18 21.89
C PHE A 184 -0.69 23.19 22.68
N LYS A 185 -0.82 24.06 23.68
CA LYS A 185 -2.10 24.27 24.37
C LYS A 185 -3.21 24.71 23.44
N LYS A 186 -2.87 25.49 22.40
CA LYS A 186 -3.83 25.98 21.41
C LYS A 186 -4.30 24.87 20.43
N THR A 187 -3.44 23.92 20.10
CA THR A 187 -3.71 22.88 19.08
C THR A 187 -4.23 21.56 19.64
N ARG A 188 -4.31 21.39 20.98
CA ARG A 188 -4.72 20.15 21.68
C ARG A 188 -3.96 18.87 21.32
N ARG A 189 -2.88 18.95 20.55
CA ARG A 189 -2.02 17.81 20.22
C ARG A 189 -0.71 17.90 21.00
N ALA A 190 -0.47 16.93 21.88
CA ALA A 190 0.86 16.77 22.46
C ALA A 190 1.84 16.28 21.37
N PRO A 191 3.00 16.93 21.20
CA PRO A 191 3.96 16.48 20.22
C PRO A 191 4.49 15.10 20.62
N GLY A 192 4.36 14.14 19.72
CA GLY A 192 5.06 12.87 19.82
C GLY A 192 6.57 13.05 19.64
N SER A 193 7.34 11.96 19.77
CA SER A 193 8.77 11.97 19.49
C SER A 193 9.12 12.38 18.04
N SER A 194 8.22 12.08 17.09
CA SER A 194 8.32 12.54 15.70
C SER A 194 8.13 14.04 15.56
N GLY A 195 7.21 14.64 16.32
CA GLY A 195 6.95 16.07 16.29
C GLY A 195 8.16 16.92 16.68
N PHE A 196 9.03 16.43 17.58
CA PHE A 196 10.28 17.11 17.90
C PHE A 196 11.22 17.20 16.70
N VAL A 197 11.47 16.09 16.00
CA VAL A 197 12.35 16.06 14.83
C VAL A 197 11.78 16.91 13.71
N VAL A 198 10.52 16.78 13.41
CA VAL A 198 9.82 17.53 12.35
C VAL A 198 9.78 19.02 12.68
N GLY A 199 9.45 19.39 13.92
CA GLY A 199 9.46 20.79 14.35
C GLY A 199 10.83 21.46 14.21
N ARG A 200 11.90 20.73 14.52
CA ARG A 200 13.29 21.21 14.29
C ARG A 200 13.66 21.23 12.81
N PHE A 201 13.17 20.27 12.04
CA PHE A 201 13.43 20.20 10.60
C PHE A 201 12.86 21.41 9.84
N ILE A 202 11.65 21.84 10.17
CA ILE A 202 10.99 22.98 9.49
C ILE A 202 11.38 24.35 10.03
N SER A 203 11.99 24.42 11.21
CA SER A 203 12.45 25.68 11.83
C SER A 203 13.91 25.98 11.46
N SER A 204 14.27 27.27 11.45
CA SER A 204 15.66 27.68 11.29
C SER A 204 16.35 27.74 12.64
N PHE A 205 17.62 27.35 12.70
CA PHE A 205 18.45 27.45 13.91
C PHE A 205 19.93 27.47 13.57
N VAL A 206 20.72 27.98 14.50
CA VAL A 206 22.18 27.91 14.47
C VAL A 206 22.63 26.86 15.48
N ASP A 207 23.50 25.97 15.07
CA ASP A 207 24.11 24.99 15.97
C ASP A 207 25.08 25.71 16.91
N ALA A 208 24.94 25.51 18.22
CA ALA A 208 25.71 26.23 19.22
C ALA A 208 27.18 25.80 19.27
N ASP A 209 27.47 24.57 18.84
CA ASP A 209 28.83 24.02 18.92
C ASP A 209 29.64 24.30 17.64
N THR A 210 28.99 24.23 16.47
CA THR A 210 29.65 24.38 15.17
C THR A 210 29.45 25.76 14.53
N GLY A 211 28.44 26.53 14.97
CA GLY A 211 27.99 27.75 14.31
C GLY A 211 27.28 27.54 12.97
N GLU A 212 26.99 26.29 12.59
CA GLU A 212 26.36 25.98 11.31
C GLU A 212 24.88 26.36 11.33
N LEU A 213 24.43 27.01 10.26
CA LEU A 213 23.03 27.41 10.08
C LEU A 213 22.22 26.28 9.41
N TRP A 214 21.03 26.02 9.94
CA TRP A 214 20.00 25.24 9.28
C TRP A 214 18.81 26.13 8.93
N GLU A 215 18.41 26.15 7.68
CA GLU A 215 17.28 26.93 7.19
C GLU A 215 16.13 26.01 6.76
N GLY A 216 15.21 25.76 7.69
CA GLY A 216 14.11 24.81 7.50
C GLY A 216 13.17 25.22 6.37
N ALA A 217 12.91 26.53 6.19
CA ALA A 217 12.04 27.03 5.11
C ALA A 217 12.62 26.74 3.72
N GLU A 218 13.92 26.96 3.52
CA GLU A 218 14.59 26.66 2.25
C GLU A 218 14.61 25.17 1.95
N GLU A 219 14.81 24.35 2.98
CA GLU A 219 14.76 22.90 2.87
C GLU A 219 13.37 22.41 2.45
N VAL A 220 12.30 22.92 3.08
CA VAL A 220 10.92 22.61 2.73
C VAL A 220 10.60 22.99 1.28
N GLU A 221 11.07 24.16 0.83
CA GLU A 221 10.86 24.60 -0.55
C GLU A 221 11.67 23.75 -1.56
N SER A 222 12.87 23.34 -1.19
CA SER A 222 13.68 22.39 -1.99
C SER A 222 12.96 21.05 -2.15
N ILE A 223 12.40 20.54 -1.06
CA ILE A 223 11.57 19.32 -1.08
C ILE A 223 10.35 19.52 -1.98
N ARG A 224 9.62 20.62 -1.83
CA ARG A 224 8.42 20.93 -2.64
C ARG A 224 8.73 20.89 -4.14
N ARG A 225 9.85 21.47 -4.57
CA ARG A 225 10.30 21.41 -5.97
C ARG A 225 10.50 19.98 -6.46
N VAL A 226 11.11 19.12 -5.64
CA VAL A 226 11.34 17.71 -5.99
C VAL A 226 10.03 16.93 -6.05
N LEU A 227 9.11 17.14 -5.11
CA LEU A 227 7.80 16.46 -5.11
C LEU A 227 6.93 16.84 -6.31
N ASN A 228 7.16 18.01 -6.91
CA ASN A 228 6.45 18.48 -8.10
C ASN A 228 7.02 17.94 -9.42
N TYR A 229 8.05 17.10 -9.41
CA TYR A 229 8.53 16.46 -10.62
C TYR A 229 7.48 15.51 -11.18
N ARG A 230 7.17 15.70 -12.47
CA ARG A 230 6.16 14.90 -13.17
C ARG A 230 6.70 13.58 -13.73
N GLN A 231 8.00 13.37 -13.70
CA GLN A 231 8.64 12.14 -14.15
C GLN A 231 9.00 11.28 -12.94
N CYS A 232 8.35 10.14 -12.83
CA CYS A 232 8.65 9.12 -11.84
C CYS A 232 8.64 7.75 -12.51
N HIS A 233 9.71 6.98 -12.34
CA HIS A 233 9.75 5.60 -12.78
C HIS A 233 8.94 4.75 -11.81
N ILE A 234 7.84 4.20 -12.30
CA ILE A 234 6.99 3.29 -11.53
C ILE A 234 7.21 1.89 -12.04
N THR A 235 7.68 1.02 -11.17
CA THR A 235 7.83 -0.40 -11.43
C THR A 235 6.92 -1.20 -10.52
N ARG A 236 6.39 -2.30 -11.03
CA ARG A 236 5.68 -3.29 -10.21
C ARG A 236 6.57 -4.51 -10.12
N MET A 237 6.86 -4.96 -8.91
CA MET A 237 7.67 -6.15 -8.71
C MET A 237 6.91 -7.37 -9.22
N PRO A 238 7.41 -8.05 -10.27
CA PRO A 238 6.84 -9.32 -10.69
C PRO A 238 6.98 -10.35 -9.57
N MET A 239 5.96 -11.17 -9.38
CA MET A 239 5.95 -12.14 -8.28
C MET A 239 5.45 -13.50 -8.75
N GLU A 240 6.02 -14.54 -8.16
CA GLU A 240 5.54 -15.90 -8.26
C GLU A 240 4.72 -16.21 -7.01
N ASP A 241 3.52 -16.74 -7.18
CA ASP A 241 2.77 -17.21 -6.04
C ASP A 241 3.32 -18.56 -5.58
N SER A 242 3.67 -18.64 -4.33
CA SER A 242 4.04 -19.86 -3.62
C SER A 242 3.15 -19.96 -2.38
N GLY A 243 2.49 -21.06 -2.15
CA GLY A 243 1.62 -21.20 -0.98
C GLY A 243 0.54 -22.22 -1.18
N ALA A 244 -0.68 -21.90 -0.80
CA ALA A 244 -1.81 -22.81 -0.92
C ALA A 244 -2.10 -23.19 -2.38
N PHE A 245 -2.37 -24.47 -2.64
CA PHE A 245 -2.68 -24.97 -3.98
C PHE A 245 -4.07 -24.56 -4.46
N TRP A 246 -4.99 -24.34 -3.52
CA TRP A 246 -6.37 -23.93 -3.73
C TRP A 246 -6.78 -22.85 -2.74
N ASN A 247 -7.89 -22.19 -3.02
CA ASN A 247 -8.54 -21.36 -2.02
C ASN A 247 -8.89 -22.21 -0.78
N ALA A 248 -8.64 -21.67 0.41
CA ALA A 248 -8.74 -22.42 1.66
C ALA A 248 -10.18 -22.90 2.00
N THR A 249 -11.21 -22.26 1.42
CA THR A 249 -12.59 -22.60 1.70
C THR A 249 -13.05 -23.83 0.89
N ILE A 250 -13.52 -24.85 1.59
CA ILE A 250 -14.19 -26.03 1.00
C ILE A 250 -15.68 -25.74 0.97
N TYR A 251 -16.28 -25.82 -0.19
CA TYR A 251 -17.70 -25.61 -0.41
C TYR A 251 -18.45 -26.94 -0.45
N SER A 252 -19.65 -26.95 0.11
CA SER A 252 -20.57 -28.09 -0.01
C SER A 252 -20.99 -28.31 -1.46
N PRO A 253 -21.21 -29.56 -1.90
CA PRO A 253 -21.77 -29.85 -3.22
C PRO A 253 -23.12 -29.17 -3.46
N ARG A 254 -23.85 -28.86 -2.37
CA ARG A 254 -25.19 -28.23 -2.40
C ARG A 254 -25.13 -26.71 -2.24
N ASP A 255 -23.93 -26.09 -2.22
CA ASP A 255 -23.82 -24.65 -2.10
C ASP A 255 -24.39 -23.95 -3.35
N PRO A 256 -25.45 -23.13 -3.21
CA PRO A 256 -26.09 -22.48 -4.34
C PRO A 256 -25.21 -21.50 -5.10
N LYS A 257 -24.12 -21.02 -4.45
CA LYS A 257 -23.14 -20.10 -5.08
C LYS A 257 -22.19 -20.82 -6.03
N MET A 258 -22.00 -22.12 -5.84
CA MET A 258 -20.96 -22.87 -6.55
C MET A 258 -21.50 -23.72 -7.68
N GLY A 259 -22.73 -24.25 -7.59
CA GLY A 259 -23.37 -25.05 -8.64
C GLY A 259 -22.47 -26.15 -9.22
N SER A 260 -22.50 -26.36 -10.51
CA SER A 260 -21.66 -27.32 -11.25
C SER A 260 -20.17 -26.90 -11.35
N LYS A 261 -19.76 -25.78 -10.79
CA LYS A 261 -18.39 -25.24 -10.83
C LYS A 261 -17.51 -25.74 -9.70
N LEU A 262 -17.96 -26.63 -8.85
CA LEU A 262 -17.09 -27.34 -7.92
C LEU A 262 -16.18 -28.26 -8.73
N SER A 263 -15.20 -27.68 -9.37
CA SER A 263 -14.15 -28.45 -9.97
C SER A 263 -13.05 -28.54 -8.94
N LEU A 264 -12.60 -29.68 -8.56
CA LEU A 264 -11.19 -29.72 -8.31
C LEU A 264 -10.83 -30.70 -7.22
N ARG A 265 -9.75 -31.37 -7.50
CA ARG A 265 -9.16 -32.40 -6.68
C ARG A 265 -9.19 -32.03 -5.20
N LEU A 266 -10.00 -32.70 -4.44
CA LEU A 266 -9.81 -32.80 -3.01
C LEU A 266 -8.60 -33.69 -2.75
N LYS A 267 -7.91 -33.42 -1.66
CA LYS A 267 -6.82 -34.23 -1.16
C LYS A 267 -7.27 -35.69 -1.09
N GLY A 268 -6.56 -36.60 -1.77
CA GLY A 268 -6.79 -38.01 -1.69
C GLY A 268 -7.98 -38.54 -2.51
N ASP A 269 -8.19 -38.05 -3.72
CA ASP A 269 -9.19 -38.57 -4.69
C ASP A 269 -10.65 -38.61 -4.20
N LEU A 270 -10.97 -37.78 -3.19
CA LEU A 270 -12.34 -37.64 -2.71
C LEU A 270 -13.21 -37.00 -3.79
N ASP A 271 -14.38 -37.59 -4.03
CA ASP A 271 -15.33 -37.08 -4.99
C ASP A 271 -15.94 -35.73 -4.53
N PRO A 272 -15.70 -34.61 -5.25
CA PRO A 272 -16.22 -33.30 -4.89
C PRO A 272 -17.76 -33.25 -4.81
N GLN A 273 -18.45 -34.12 -5.51
CA GLN A 273 -19.92 -34.20 -5.49
C GLN A 273 -20.45 -34.79 -4.18
N ILE A 274 -19.63 -35.53 -3.45
CA ILE A 274 -19.96 -36.14 -2.15
C ILE A 274 -19.38 -35.32 -1.02
N TYR A 275 -18.11 -35.02 -1.10
CA TYR A 275 -17.31 -34.43 0.00
C TYR A 275 -17.13 -32.92 -0.09
N GLY A 276 -17.62 -32.29 -1.17
CA GLY A 276 -17.39 -30.90 -1.46
C GLY A 276 -16.03 -30.63 -2.11
N GLY A 277 -15.76 -29.39 -2.43
CA GLY A 277 -14.53 -29.02 -3.16
C GLY A 277 -14.14 -27.56 -2.97
N TYR A 278 -13.00 -27.22 -3.54
CA TYR A 278 -12.49 -25.86 -3.56
C TYR A 278 -13.08 -25.06 -4.73
N SER A 279 -13.23 -23.75 -4.54
CA SER A 279 -13.81 -22.87 -5.59
C SER A 279 -12.85 -22.59 -6.73
N SER A 280 -11.56 -22.56 -6.47
CA SER A 280 -10.55 -22.26 -7.47
C SER A 280 -9.19 -22.80 -7.09
N GLN A 281 -8.41 -23.15 -8.11
CA GLN A 281 -7.01 -23.50 -8.01
C GLN A 281 -6.16 -22.24 -8.03
N GLN A 282 -5.06 -22.21 -7.26
CA GLN A 282 -4.09 -21.14 -7.28
C GLN A 282 -3.02 -21.39 -8.34
N PHE A 283 -2.57 -20.32 -8.98
CA PHE A 283 -1.58 -20.38 -10.06
C PHE A 283 -0.34 -19.59 -9.67
N ALA A 284 0.82 -20.18 -9.92
CA ALA A 284 2.12 -19.61 -9.56
C ALA A 284 2.54 -18.51 -10.55
N TYR A 285 2.47 -18.79 -11.85
CA TYR A 285 2.89 -17.93 -12.94
C TYR A 285 2.25 -18.34 -14.26
N PHE A 286 2.59 -17.67 -15.34
CA PHE A 286 2.09 -17.94 -16.70
C PHE A 286 3.24 -18.36 -17.61
N PHE A 287 2.90 -18.96 -18.75
CA PHE A 287 3.82 -19.31 -19.81
C PHE A 287 3.16 -19.23 -21.17
N ILE A 288 3.97 -19.17 -22.23
CA ILE A 288 3.52 -19.17 -23.62
C ILE A 288 4.13 -20.37 -24.33
N TYR A 289 3.30 -21.11 -25.03
CA TYR A 289 3.73 -22.19 -25.90
C TYR A 289 3.19 -22.03 -27.30
N GLU A 290 3.94 -22.56 -28.28
CA GLU A 290 3.58 -22.72 -29.66
C GLU A 290 2.99 -24.11 -29.90
N ALA A 291 1.87 -24.18 -30.59
CA ALA A 291 1.25 -25.40 -31.02
C ALA A 291 0.79 -25.26 -32.48
N ARG A 292 0.31 -26.34 -33.09
CA ARG A 292 -0.30 -26.35 -34.42
C ARG A 292 -1.72 -26.83 -34.36
N ASP A 293 -2.56 -26.21 -35.20
CA ASP A 293 -3.93 -26.68 -35.38
C ASP A 293 -3.98 -27.89 -36.36
N LYS A 294 -5.17 -28.50 -36.51
CA LYS A 294 -5.37 -29.64 -37.40
C LYS A 294 -5.00 -29.35 -38.87
N LYS A 295 -4.85 -28.08 -39.25
CA LYS A 295 -4.44 -27.64 -40.59
C LYS A 295 -2.95 -27.29 -40.66
N GLY A 296 -2.18 -27.55 -39.58
CA GLY A 296 -0.76 -27.27 -39.51
C GLY A 296 -0.41 -25.79 -39.25
N ARG A 297 -1.38 -24.92 -39.02
CA ARG A 297 -1.14 -23.49 -38.78
C ARG A 297 -0.65 -23.26 -37.38
N PRO A 298 0.31 -22.33 -37.16
CA PRO A 298 0.81 -22.01 -35.82
C PRO A 298 -0.31 -21.44 -34.96
N ALA A 299 -0.32 -21.84 -33.70
CA ALA A 299 -1.25 -21.42 -32.68
C ALA A 299 -0.54 -21.18 -31.35
N PHE A 300 -0.43 -19.94 -30.92
CA PHE A 300 0.17 -19.59 -29.64
C PHE A 300 -0.87 -19.60 -28.54
N ARG A 301 -0.44 -20.08 -27.36
CA ARG A 301 -1.29 -20.17 -26.18
C ARG A 301 -0.66 -19.57 -24.96
N PHE A 302 -1.42 -18.73 -24.27
CA PHE A 302 -1.10 -18.20 -22.96
C PHE A 302 -1.74 -19.08 -21.89
N SER A 303 -0.95 -19.71 -21.06
CA SER A 303 -1.46 -20.66 -20.07
C SER A 303 -0.90 -20.39 -18.67
N GLN A 304 -1.46 -21.04 -17.66
CA GLN A 304 -1.13 -20.87 -16.24
C GLN A 304 -0.49 -22.14 -15.70
N VAL A 305 0.55 -21.97 -14.86
CA VAL A 305 1.15 -23.06 -14.09
C VAL A 305 0.54 -23.08 -12.70
N PRO A 306 -0.13 -24.18 -12.30
CA PRO A 306 -0.65 -24.33 -10.95
C PRO A 306 0.48 -24.33 -9.90
N VAL A 307 0.19 -23.82 -8.70
CA VAL A 307 1.19 -23.76 -7.60
C VAL A 307 1.70 -25.15 -7.24
N TRP A 308 0.85 -26.19 -7.25
CA TRP A 308 1.27 -27.56 -6.96
C TRP A 308 2.25 -28.13 -8.00
N LEU A 309 2.21 -27.64 -9.26
CA LEU A 309 3.10 -28.08 -10.32
C LEU A 309 4.41 -27.27 -10.36
N ALA A 310 4.38 -26.02 -9.87
CA ALA A 310 5.53 -25.11 -9.95
C ALA A 310 6.79 -25.68 -9.28
N SER A 311 6.66 -26.37 -8.14
CA SER A 311 7.77 -26.99 -7.44
C SER A 311 8.35 -28.19 -8.22
N ARG A 312 7.50 -28.95 -8.90
CA ARG A 312 7.96 -30.05 -9.78
C ARG A 312 8.73 -29.50 -10.98
N ILE A 313 8.21 -28.45 -11.63
CA ILE A 313 8.89 -27.78 -12.76
C ILE A 313 10.26 -27.23 -12.35
N ALA A 314 10.43 -26.75 -11.12
CA ALA A 314 11.71 -26.25 -10.64
C ALA A 314 12.79 -27.33 -10.49
N SER A 315 12.40 -28.60 -10.34
CA SER A 315 13.31 -29.76 -10.19
C SER A 315 13.40 -30.65 -11.43
N ASP A 316 12.49 -30.50 -12.39
CA ASP A 316 12.34 -31.31 -13.58
C ASP A 316 12.13 -30.42 -14.80
N GLU A 317 13.14 -30.31 -15.66
CA GLU A 317 13.10 -29.46 -16.86
C GLU A 317 11.98 -29.85 -17.85
N TRP A 318 11.59 -31.13 -17.86
CA TRP A 318 10.59 -31.66 -18.79
C TRP A 318 9.13 -31.46 -18.29
N ALA A 319 8.94 -31.22 -17.02
CA ALA A 319 7.59 -31.15 -16.44
C ALA A 319 6.73 -30.03 -17.05
N LEU A 320 7.33 -28.90 -17.46
CA LEU A 320 6.59 -27.83 -18.12
C LEU A 320 6.16 -28.22 -19.54
N GLU A 321 7.01 -28.90 -20.29
CA GLU A 321 6.66 -29.38 -21.62
C GLU A 321 5.60 -30.46 -21.58
N GLU A 322 5.70 -31.42 -20.64
CA GLU A 322 4.68 -32.44 -20.42
C GLU A 322 3.32 -31.79 -20.16
N TYR A 323 3.28 -30.84 -19.25
CA TYR A 323 2.08 -30.08 -18.95
C TYR A 323 1.56 -29.29 -20.16
N ALA A 324 2.44 -28.67 -20.93
CA ALA A 324 2.06 -27.93 -22.14
C ALA A 324 1.49 -28.85 -23.22
N ARG A 325 2.03 -30.07 -23.37
CA ARG A 325 1.49 -31.12 -24.28
C ARG A 325 0.07 -31.54 -23.86
N GLU A 326 -0.14 -31.75 -22.57
CA GLU A 326 -1.48 -32.05 -22.03
C GLU A 326 -2.47 -30.92 -22.30
N GLN A 327 -2.06 -29.66 -22.08
CA GLN A 327 -2.91 -28.50 -22.37
C GLN A 327 -3.21 -28.39 -23.87
N ALA A 328 -2.22 -28.56 -24.73
CA ALA A 328 -2.40 -28.54 -26.18
C ALA A 328 -3.36 -29.66 -26.64
N ALA A 329 -3.16 -30.89 -26.16
CA ALA A 329 -4.00 -32.03 -26.48
C ALA A 329 -5.47 -31.80 -26.06
N SER A 330 -5.70 -31.20 -24.90
CA SER A 330 -7.07 -30.84 -24.43
C SER A 330 -7.79 -29.86 -25.35
N GLU A 331 -7.05 -29.03 -26.09
CA GLU A 331 -7.57 -28.10 -27.10
C GLU A 331 -7.50 -28.68 -28.54
N GLN A 332 -7.16 -29.95 -28.70
CA GLN A 332 -6.96 -30.62 -29.99
C GLN A 332 -5.86 -29.95 -30.86
N LEU A 333 -4.81 -29.49 -30.21
CA LEU A 333 -3.63 -28.92 -30.84
C LEU A 333 -2.42 -29.85 -30.67
N GLU A 334 -1.47 -29.76 -31.59
CA GLU A 334 -0.18 -30.44 -31.52
C GLU A 334 0.86 -29.48 -30.90
N PHE A 335 1.45 -29.84 -29.78
CA PHE A 335 2.48 -29.05 -29.12
C PHE A 335 3.75 -28.99 -29.98
N VAL A 336 4.35 -27.83 -30.10
CA VAL A 336 5.62 -27.61 -30.82
C VAL A 336 6.76 -27.31 -29.85
N ARG A 337 6.64 -26.22 -29.10
CA ARG A 337 7.70 -25.79 -28.14
C ARG A 337 7.17 -24.77 -27.13
N ILE A 338 7.92 -24.61 -26.05
CA ILE A 338 7.75 -23.48 -25.13
C ILE A 338 8.40 -22.24 -25.77
N GLN A 339 7.62 -21.16 -25.95
CA GLN A 339 8.13 -19.89 -26.42
C GLN A 339 8.65 -19.01 -25.28
N ARG A 340 7.92 -18.97 -24.16
CA ARG A 340 8.33 -18.29 -22.92
C ARG A 340 7.92 -19.16 -21.73
N SER A 341 8.92 -19.67 -21.00
CA SER A 341 8.69 -20.64 -19.92
C SER A 341 8.09 -20.03 -18.64
N LYS A 342 8.40 -18.74 -18.37
CA LYS A 342 7.97 -18.11 -17.14
C LYS A 342 7.61 -16.65 -17.37
N ILE A 343 6.37 -16.29 -17.03
CA ILE A 343 5.84 -14.94 -17.01
C ILE A 343 5.21 -14.76 -15.63
N LEU A 344 5.78 -13.91 -14.80
CA LEU A 344 5.36 -13.73 -13.43
C LEU A 344 4.06 -12.92 -13.35
N LYS A 345 3.32 -13.02 -12.25
CA LYS A 345 2.25 -12.07 -11.96
C LYS A 345 2.84 -10.68 -11.83
N LYS A 346 2.13 -9.68 -12.33
CA LYS A 346 2.57 -8.28 -12.48
C LYS A 346 3.75 -8.09 -13.45
N GLN A 347 4.07 -9.08 -14.27
CA GLN A 347 5.03 -8.90 -15.36
C GLN A 347 4.57 -7.80 -16.30
N LEU A 348 5.48 -6.89 -16.64
CA LEU A 348 5.22 -5.84 -17.64
C LEU A 348 5.17 -6.45 -19.03
N ILE A 349 4.16 -6.06 -19.77
CA ILE A 349 3.97 -6.38 -21.19
C ILE A 349 3.71 -5.10 -21.97
N GLU A 350 4.02 -5.15 -23.26
CA GLU A 350 3.68 -4.08 -24.18
C GLU A 350 2.91 -4.67 -25.36
N VAL A 351 1.77 -4.09 -25.66
CA VAL A 351 0.88 -4.49 -26.76
C VAL A 351 0.58 -3.28 -27.60
N ASP A 352 1.03 -3.28 -28.87
CA ASP A 352 0.86 -2.18 -29.82
C ASP A 352 1.37 -0.82 -29.24
N GLY A 353 2.48 -0.86 -28.51
CA GLY A 353 3.07 0.31 -27.86
C GLY A 353 2.42 0.76 -26.55
N GLU A 354 1.34 0.14 -26.12
CA GLU A 354 0.71 0.39 -24.82
C GLU A 354 1.23 -0.59 -23.76
N ARG A 355 1.44 -0.09 -22.53
CA ARG A 355 2.03 -0.88 -21.44
C ARG A 355 1.00 -1.35 -20.44
N PHE A 356 1.05 -2.63 -20.15
CA PHE A 356 0.18 -3.30 -19.20
C PHE A 356 0.96 -4.23 -18.29
N VAL A 357 0.34 -4.66 -17.19
CA VAL A 357 0.83 -5.74 -16.34
C VAL A 357 -0.13 -6.92 -16.37
N VAL A 358 0.42 -8.11 -16.45
CA VAL A 358 -0.34 -9.36 -16.41
C VAL A 358 -0.83 -9.61 -14.99
N THR A 359 -2.14 -9.74 -14.80
CA THR A 359 -2.74 -10.03 -13.49
C THR A 359 -3.47 -11.36 -13.45
N GLY A 360 -3.89 -11.88 -14.60
CA GLY A 360 -4.58 -13.17 -14.71
C GLY A 360 -4.53 -13.75 -16.12
N LYS A 361 -5.01 -14.98 -16.29
CA LYS A 361 -5.11 -15.65 -17.62
C LYS A 361 -5.96 -14.87 -18.63
N LYS A 362 -6.89 -14.06 -18.15
CA LYS A 362 -7.79 -13.24 -18.96
C LYS A 362 -7.85 -11.80 -18.42
N GLU A 363 -6.81 -11.35 -17.75
CA GLU A 363 -6.82 -10.04 -17.12
C GLU A 363 -5.44 -9.39 -17.25
N MET A 364 -5.45 -8.14 -17.66
CA MET A 364 -4.29 -7.24 -17.58
C MET A 364 -4.73 -5.89 -17.07
N ARG A 365 -3.81 -5.16 -16.44
CA ARG A 365 -4.06 -3.82 -15.91
C ARG A 365 -3.09 -2.84 -16.52
N ASN A 366 -3.51 -1.58 -16.59
CA ASN A 366 -2.66 -0.52 -17.05
C ASN A 366 -1.38 -0.42 -16.19
N ALA A 367 -0.23 -0.22 -16.85
CA ALA A 367 1.07 -0.10 -16.19
C ALA A 367 1.54 1.35 -16.06
N VAL A 368 0.88 2.30 -16.73
CA VAL A 368 1.28 3.71 -16.78
C VAL A 368 0.37 4.53 -15.88
N GLN A 369 0.93 5.54 -15.22
CA GLN A 369 0.17 6.42 -14.31
C GLN A 369 0.22 7.86 -14.76
N ILE A 370 -0.79 8.64 -14.36
CA ILE A 370 -0.89 10.06 -14.71
C ILE A 370 -0.13 10.87 -13.65
N ALA A 371 0.73 11.76 -14.13
CA ALA A 371 1.39 12.75 -13.29
C ALA A 371 0.53 14.01 -13.19
N PHE A 372 -0.13 14.19 -12.07
CA PHE A 372 -0.90 15.39 -11.74
C PHE A 372 -0.01 16.48 -11.15
N SER A 373 -0.42 17.74 -11.29
CA SER A 373 0.19 18.85 -10.56
C SER A 373 -0.17 18.78 -9.06
N GLY A 374 0.57 19.53 -8.24
CA GLY A 374 0.28 19.62 -6.80
C GLY A 374 -1.14 20.16 -6.52
N ASP A 375 -1.61 21.09 -7.34
CA ASP A 375 -2.94 21.68 -7.23
C ASP A 375 -4.05 20.67 -7.59
N GLU A 376 -3.86 19.88 -8.66
CA GLU A 376 -4.76 18.79 -9.03
C GLU A 376 -4.82 17.70 -7.92
N ILE A 377 -3.68 17.35 -7.33
CA ILE A 377 -3.62 16.42 -6.19
C ILE A 377 -4.36 16.99 -4.98
N SER A 378 -4.19 18.29 -4.69
CA SER A 378 -4.87 18.96 -3.56
C SER A 378 -6.39 18.96 -3.76
N CYS A 379 -6.86 19.27 -4.95
CA CYS A 379 -8.28 19.23 -5.30
C CYS A 379 -8.89 17.83 -5.11
N LEU A 380 -8.21 16.79 -5.59
CA LEU A 380 -8.66 15.40 -5.41
C LEU A 380 -8.73 15.02 -3.93
N CYS A 381 -7.73 15.39 -3.13
CA CYS A 381 -7.73 15.13 -1.69
C CYS A 381 -8.87 15.88 -0.97
N GLU A 382 -9.12 17.12 -1.31
CA GLU A 382 -10.18 17.90 -0.69
C GLU A 382 -11.56 17.28 -0.97
N PHE A 383 -11.82 16.88 -2.22
CA PHE A 383 -13.07 16.23 -2.58
C PHE A 383 -13.29 14.92 -1.83
N ILE A 384 -12.24 14.08 -1.76
CA ILE A 384 -12.31 12.80 -1.03
C ILE A 384 -12.53 13.03 0.46
N SER A 385 -11.82 14.01 1.06
CA SER A 385 -11.96 14.34 2.48
C SER A 385 -13.34 14.86 2.84
N LYS A 386 -13.96 15.67 2.00
CA LYS A 386 -15.35 16.13 2.18
C LYS A 386 -16.33 14.96 2.20
N LYS A 387 -16.12 13.98 1.33
CA LYS A 387 -16.98 12.79 1.22
C LYS A 387 -16.85 11.84 2.41
N GLU A 388 -15.66 11.73 3.02
CA GLU A 388 -15.34 10.81 4.12
C GLU A 388 -15.43 11.47 5.52
N GLU A 389 -15.86 12.74 5.62
CA GLU A 389 -15.82 13.53 6.86
C GLU A 389 -14.41 13.56 7.51
N GLY A 390 -13.37 13.50 6.68
CA GLY A 390 -11.96 13.48 7.09
C GLY A 390 -11.40 14.88 7.37
N PRO A 391 -10.12 14.99 7.79
CA PRO A 391 -9.48 16.27 8.06
C PRO A 391 -9.34 17.10 6.79
N HIS A 392 -9.81 18.35 6.81
CA HIS A 392 -9.67 19.28 5.70
C HIS A 392 -8.24 19.79 5.60
N TYR A 393 -7.58 19.52 4.50
CA TYR A 393 -6.32 20.15 4.14
C TYR A 393 -6.64 21.51 3.50
N GLY A 394 -6.65 22.53 4.35
CA GLY A 394 -7.09 23.86 3.96
C GLY A 394 -6.08 24.61 3.09
N ASN A 395 -6.20 24.47 1.79
CA ASN A 395 -5.86 25.49 0.81
C ASN A 395 -6.80 25.28 -0.37
N SER A 396 -7.78 26.13 -0.50
CA SER A 396 -8.75 26.11 -1.60
C SER A 396 -8.05 26.49 -2.91
N VAL A 397 -7.48 25.49 -3.58
CA VAL A 397 -7.02 25.66 -4.97
C VAL A 397 -8.21 25.32 -5.85
N SER A 398 -8.67 26.26 -6.66
CA SER A 398 -9.82 26.08 -7.54
C SER A 398 -9.39 25.36 -8.85
N VAL A 399 -9.09 24.08 -8.77
CA VAL A 399 -8.99 23.22 -9.96
C VAL A 399 -10.37 22.64 -10.22
N SER A 400 -10.89 22.83 -11.43
CA SER A 400 -12.20 22.30 -11.79
C SER A 400 -12.11 20.81 -12.20
N PRO A 401 -13.19 20.02 -12.06
CA PRO A 401 -13.26 18.66 -12.59
C PRO A 401 -12.96 18.58 -14.10
N ASP A 402 -13.30 19.64 -14.86
CA ASP A 402 -13.02 19.71 -16.29
C ASP A 402 -11.53 19.84 -16.60
N GLU A 403 -10.75 20.47 -15.71
CA GLU A 403 -9.28 20.50 -15.80
C GLU A 403 -8.67 19.14 -15.54
N LEU A 404 -9.16 18.42 -14.53
CA LEU A 404 -8.74 17.05 -14.25
C LEU A 404 -9.06 16.10 -15.43
N LEU A 405 -10.24 16.22 -16.01
CA LEU A 405 -10.62 15.46 -17.21
C LEU A 405 -9.73 15.79 -18.41
N ARG A 406 -9.34 17.06 -18.59
CA ARG A 406 -8.38 17.47 -19.63
C ARG A 406 -7.00 16.86 -19.40
N SER A 407 -6.52 16.85 -18.17
CA SER A 407 -5.26 16.21 -17.79
C SER A 407 -5.30 14.71 -18.07
N ILE A 408 -6.38 14.03 -17.73
CA ILE A 408 -6.57 12.61 -18.06
C ILE A 408 -6.55 12.41 -19.59
N LYS A 409 -7.30 13.21 -20.34
CA LYS A 409 -7.38 13.12 -21.79
C LYS A 409 -6.04 13.41 -22.51
N SER A 410 -5.23 14.32 -21.97
CA SER A 410 -3.93 14.68 -22.55
C SER A 410 -2.92 13.53 -22.53
N HIS A 411 -3.10 12.55 -21.65
CA HIS A 411 -2.28 11.37 -21.57
C HIS A 411 -2.71 10.33 -22.63
N LYS A 412 -2.45 10.61 -23.89
CA LYS A 412 -2.89 9.84 -25.08
C LYS A 412 -2.62 8.32 -25.01
N ARG A 413 -1.62 7.89 -24.23
CA ARG A 413 -1.27 6.47 -24.05
C ARG A 413 -2.33 5.66 -23.28
N PHE A 414 -3.22 6.33 -22.54
CA PHE A 414 -4.33 5.68 -21.85
C PHE A 414 -5.62 5.67 -22.69
N ALA A 415 -5.71 6.59 -23.65
CA ALA A 415 -6.97 6.95 -24.28
C ALA A 415 -7.56 5.84 -25.12
N ASN A 416 -6.73 5.02 -25.78
CA ASN A 416 -7.24 4.21 -26.88
C ASN A 416 -7.96 2.93 -26.47
N ARG A 417 -7.48 2.19 -25.47
CA ARG A 417 -8.13 0.93 -25.08
C ARG A 417 -9.01 1.02 -23.84
N LEU A 418 -8.58 1.82 -22.85
CA LEU A 418 -9.30 1.99 -21.59
C LEU A 418 -10.41 3.03 -21.68
N LEU A 419 -10.15 4.13 -22.40
CA LEU A 419 -11.02 5.29 -22.44
C LEU A 419 -11.93 5.35 -23.68
N ASN A 420 -11.77 4.46 -24.68
CA ASN A 420 -12.64 4.41 -25.85
C ASN A 420 -14.13 4.18 -25.50
N GLN A 421 -14.41 3.68 -24.30
CA GLN A 421 -15.79 3.49 -23.83
C GLN A 421 -16.34 4.73 -23.11
N ILE A 422 -15.52 5.76 -22.89
CA ILE A 422 -15.86 6.93 -22.09
C ILE A 422 -15.89 8.15 -23.00
N LYS A 423 -17.01 8.82 -22.98
CA LYS A 423 -17.18 10.07 -23.73
C LYS A 423 -16.76 11.27 -22.87
N ILE A 424 -15.44 11.47 -22.70
CA ILE A 424 -14.91 12.58 -21.90
C ILE A 424 -15.41 13.93 -22.42
N ASP A 425 -15.50 14.09 -23.73
CA ASP A 425 -16.02 15.33 -24.35
C ASP A 425 -17.47 15.59 -23.99
N ASP A 426 -18.30 14.56 -23.90
CA ASP A 426 -19.71 14.68 -23.50
C ASP A 426 -19.83 15.05 -22.00
N ILE A 427 -18.92 14.56 -21.16
CA ILE A 427 -18.86 14.94 -19.74
C ILE A 427 -18.47 16.42 -19.62
N GLN A 428 -17.41 16.84 -20.33
CA GLN A 428 -16.93 18.22 -20.27
C GLN A 428 -17.93 19.23 -20.86
N SER A 429 -18.61 18.87 -21.94
CA SER A 429 -19.63 19.71 -22.57
C SER A 429 -20.98 19.72 -21.82
N ASN A 430 -21.04 19.02 -20.69
CA ASN A 430 -22.23 18.83 -19.87
C ASN A 430 -23.42 18.20 -20.59
N ASN A 431 -23.17 17.49 -21.69
CA ASN A 431 -24.23 16.77 -22.44
C ASN A 431 -24.88 15.66 -21.60
N LEU A 432 -24.22 15.24 -20.49
CA LEU A 432 -24.75 14.25 -19.54
C LEU A 432 -25.45 14.89 -18.32
N SER A 433 -25.62 16.21 -18.30
CA SER A 433 -26.28 16.99 -17.22
C SER A 433 -25.72 16.67 -15.82
N LEU A 434 -24.40 16.55 -15.70
CA LEU A 434 -23.71 16.27 -14.44
C LEU A 434 -23.32 17.59 -13.75
N ASP A 435 -23.54 17.64 -12.45
CA ASP A 435 -22.96 18.67 -11.59
C ASP A 435 -21.47 18.43 -11.33
N GLU A 436 -20.81 19.35 -10.64
CA GLU A 436 -19.38 19.28 -10.34
C GLU A 436 -19.04 18.03 -9.50
N ASP A 437 -19.88 17.66 -8.54
CA ASP A 437 -19.70 16.46 -7.72
C ASP A 437 -19.84 15.18 -8.55
N GLY A 438 -20.78 15.13 -9.47
CA GLY A 438 -20.94 14.03 -10.42
C GLY A 438 -19.75 13.88 -11.36
N LYS A 439 -19.20 15.00 -11.85
CA LYS A 439 -17.98 15.00 -12.67
C LYS A 439 -16.76 14.48 -11.86
N MET A 440 -16.61 14.92 -10.60
CA MET A 440 -15.53 14.45 -9.73
C MET A 440 -15.66 12.96 -9.41
N GLU A 441 -16.87 12.48 -9.16
CA GLU A 441 -17.11 11.04 -8.96
C GLU A 441 -16.64 10.21 -10.18
N ILE A 442 -16.92 10.69 -11.39
CA ILE A 442 -16.45 10.06 -12.62
C ILE A 442 -14.93 10.11 -12.71
N VAL A 443 -14.30 11.24 -12.39
CA VAL A 443 -12.83 11.36 -12.35
C VAL A 443 -12.24 10.29 -11.45
N LEU A 444 -12.74 10.12 -10.23
CA LEU A 444 -12.24 9.09 -9.30
C LEU A 444 -12.43 7.67 -9.84
N ARG A 445 -13.55 7.40 -10.49
CA ARG A 445 -13.79 6.08 -11.12
C ARG A 445 -12.83 5.83 -12.27
N ILE A 446 -12.59 6.81 -13.12
CA ILE A 446 -11.58 6.71 -14.19
C ILE A 446 -10.19 6.46 -13.60
N LEU A 447 -9.81 7.18 -12.53
CA LEU A 447 -8.52 6.98 -11.86
C LEU A 447 -8.41 5.59 -11.23
N ALA A 448 -9.45 5.10 -10.58
CA ALA A 448 -9.48 3.73 -10.05
C ALA A 448 -9.23 2.68 -11.13
N LEU A 449 -9.76 2.91 -12.34
CA LEU A 449 -9.52 2.07 -13.49
C LEU A 449 -8.07 2.16 -14.00
N ILE A 450 -7.56 3.38 -14.19
CA ILE A 450 -6.20 3.63 -14.70
C ILE A 450 -5.16 3.08 -13.74
N ASN A 451 -5.31 3.31 -12.44
CA ASN A 451 -4.37 2.87 -11.43
C ASN A 451 -4.49 1.36 -11.12
N GLY A 452 -5.49 0.68 -11.70
CA GLY A 452 -5.74 -0.73 -11.43
C GLY A 452 -6.12 -1.02 -9.98
N SER A 453 -6.66 -0.01 -9.27
CA SER A 453 -7.14 -0.15 -7.89
C SER A 453 -8.53 -0.81 -7.82
N ALA A 454 -9.25 -0.90 -8.94
CA ALA A 454 -10.50 -1.63 -9.05
C ALA A 454 -10.48 -2.62 -10.23
N ASN A 455 -11.14 -3.76 -10.05
CA ASN A 455 -11.30 -4.75 -11.14
C ASN A 455 -12.38 -4.34 -12.13
N MET A 456 -13.42 -3.70 -11.63
CA MET A 456 -14.53 -3.16 -12.43
C MET A 456 -14.96 -1.83 -11.84
N VAL A 457 -15.36 -0.91 -12.70
CA VAL A 457 -15.83 0.42 -12.34
C VAL A 457 -17.12 0.69 -13.08
N ASP A 458 -18.11 1.24 -12.39
CA ASP A 458 -19.36 1.69 -13.02
C ASP A 458 -19.11 3.05 -13.68
N LEU A 459 -19.04 3.04 -15.00
CA LEU A 459 -18.89 4.23 -15.85
C LEU A 459 -20.18 4.57 -16.60
N SER A 460 -21.34 4.05 -16.17
CA SER A 460 -22.62 4.32 -16.82
C SER A 460 -22.96 5.83 -16.86
N LEU A 461 -22.58 6.56 -15.82
CA LEU A 461 -22.72 8.03 -15.78
C LEU A 461 -21.87 8.76 -16.82
N ALA A 462 -20.83 8.12 -17.34
CA ALA A 462 -19.92 8.66 -18.35
C ALA A 462 -20.20 8.09 -19.76
N GLY A 463 -21.35 7.48 -19.96
CA GLY A 463 -21.72 6.83 -21.24
C GLY A 463 -21.09 5.44 -21.44
N GLY A 464 -20.38 4.91 -20.45
CA GLY A 464 -19.83 3.57 -20.43
C GLY A 464 -20.80 2.50 -19.92
N SER A 465 -20.32 1.29 -19.68
CA SER A 465 -21.12 0.23 -19.08
C SER A 465 -20.99 0.22 -17.55
N LYS A 466 -21.97 -0.39 -16.86
CA LYS A 466 -21.94 -0.62 -15.41
C LYS A 466 -20.74 -1.48 -14.95
N TYR A 467 -20.15 -2.24 -15.84
CA TYR A 467 -19.04 -3.15 -15.58
C TYR A 467 -17.83 -2.79 -16.44
N SER A 468 -17.63 -1.51 -16.73
CA SER A 468 -16.48 -1.05 -17.48
C SER A 468 -15.20 -1.22 -16.64
N GLY A 469 -14.11 -1.52 -17.32
CA GLY A 469 -12.82 -1.28 -16.72
C GLY A 469 -11.97 -2.46 -16.39
N CYS A 470 -12.42 -3.67 -16.51
CA CYS A 470 -11.51 -4.79 -16.58
C CYS A 470 -11.11 -4.97 -18.04
N LEU A 471 -9.83 -4.70 -18.34
CA LEU A 471 -9.27 -5.15 -19.60
C LEU A 471 -9.19 -6.68 -19.52
N GLN A 472 -10.13 -7.33 -20.17
CA GLN A 472 -10.13 -8.78 -20.32
C GLN A 472 -9.59 -9.14 -21.72
N PRO A 473 -8.25 -9.13 -21.89
CA PRO A 473 -7.69 -9.48 -23.18
C PRO A 473 -7.91 -10.98 -23.43
N ASN A 474 -8.21 -11.29 -24.67
CA ASN A 474 -7.98 -12.64 -25.13
C ASN A 474 -6.51 -12.75 -25.57
N TYR A 475 -5.61 -13.12 -24.64
CA TYR A 475 -4.18 -13.25 -24.94
C TYR A 475 -3.92 -14.18 -26.13
N ASN A 476 -4.67 -15.26 -26.27
CA ASN A 476 -4.53 -16.16 -27.40
C ASN A 476 -4.85 -15.46 -28.72
N LYS A 477 -5.87 -14.58 -28.73
CA LYS A 477 -6.15 -13.77 -29.92
C LYS A 477 -5.03 -12.79 -30.23
N LEU A 478 -4.51 -12.09 -29.23
CA LEU A 478 -3.41 -11.14 -29.38
C LEU A 478 -2.13 -11.82 -29.90
N LEU A 479 -1.79 -12.99 -29.36
CA LEU A 479 -0.59 -13.75 -29.72
C LEU A 479 -0.67 -14.35 -31.15
N ASN A 480 -1.88 -14.55 -31.68
CA ASN A 480 -2.12 -15.13 -32.99
C ASN A 480 -2.56 -14.12 -34.05
N ASP A 481 -2.54 -12.82 -33.72
CA ASP A 481 -2.81 -11.74 -34.66
C ASP A 481 -1.48 -11.21 -35.24
N PRO A 482 -1.20 -11.38 -36.54
CA PRO A 482 0.05 -10.94 -37.14
C PRO A 482 0.21 -9.42 -37.13
N ASN A 483 -0.86 -8.64 -36.91
CA ASN A 483 -0.83 -7.20 -36.83
C ASN A 483 -0.62 -6.69 -35.39
N THR A 484 -0.55 -7.58 -34.40
CA THR A 484 -0.33 -7.21 -33.00
C THR A 484 1.15 -7.34 -32.65
N ASP A 485 1.74 -6.24 -32.19
CA ASP A 485 3.07 -6.23 -31.59
C ASP A 485 2.98 -6.54 -30.09
N PHE A 486 3.30 -7.78 -29.71
CA PHE A 486 3.26 -8.23 -28.34
C PHE A 486 4.67 -8.50 -27.79
N TYR A 487 5.07 -7.77 -26.73
CA TYR A 487 6.36 -7.93 -26.06
C TYR A 487 6.19 -8.24 -24.58
N ILE A 488 7.01 -9.15 -24.08
CA ILE A 488 7.30 -9.30 -22.65
C ILE A 488 8.44 -8.32 -22.34
N VAL A 489 8.26 -7.51 -21.29
CA VAL A 489 9.25 -6.50 -20.87
C VAL A 489 9.83 -6.89 -19.53
N ASP A 490 11.10 -7.25 -19.51
CA ASP A 490 11.86 -7.49 -18.28
C ASP A 490 12.50 -6.17 -17.85
N GLN A 491 12.20 -5.72 -16.63
CA GLN A 491 12.72 -4.46 -16.08
C GLN A 491 13.71 -4.70 -14.96
N SER A 492 14.69 -3.80 -14.82
CA SER A 492 15.46 -3.66 -13.59
C SER A 492 14.55 -3.21 -12.43
N VAL A 493 15.00 -3.38 -11.19
CA VAL A 493 14.25 -2.97 -9.98
C VAL A 493 13.86 -1.49 -10.02
N THR A 494 14.73 -0.64 -10.57
CA THR A 494 14.49 0.81 -10.72
C THR A 494 13.67 1.18 -11.96
N GLY A 495 13.42 0.24 -12.88
CA GLY A 495 12.79 0.51 -14.17
C GLY A 495 13.65 1.27 -15.16
N MET A 496 14.92 1.52 -14.85
CA MET A 496 15.83 2.29 -15.73
C MET A 496 16.34 1.46 -16.92
N PHE A 497 16.42 0.14 -16.75
CA PHE A 497 16.86 -0.78 -17.79
C PHE A 497 15.77 -1.75 -18.14
N GLU A 498 15.57 -1.97 -19.44
CA GLU A 498 14.51 -2.84 -19.95
C GLU A 498 15.05 -3.73 -21.07
N ARG A 499 14.57 -4.96 -21.10
CA ARG A 499 14.75 -5.89 -22.21
C ARG A 499 13.39 -6.30 -22.73
N ARG A 500 13.15 -6.09 -24.03
CA ARG A 500 11.92 -6.46 -24.72
C ARG A 500 12.12 -7.77 -25.48
N THR A 501 11.22 -8.70 -25.32
CA THR A 501 11.19 -9.98 -26.05
C THR A 501 9.85 -10.11 -26.74
N ARG A 502 9.86 -10.18 -28.08
CA ARG A 502 8.66 -10.40 -28.88
C ARG A 502 8.13 -11.80 -28.66
N VAL A 503 6.81 -11.96 -28.55
CA VAL A 503 6.11 -13.24 -28.42
C VAL A 503 4.87 -13.26 -29.32
N GLY A 504 4.42 -14.48 -29.66
CA GLY A 504 3.34 -14.67 -30.64
C GLY A 504 3.88 -14.81 -32.07
N LEU A 505 2.99 -14.51 -33.05
CA LEU A 505 3.30 -14.52 -34.48
C LEU A 505 4.27 -13.44 -34.91
#